data_9a545eb1da05fab21bccfaa6a7c2dc12
#
_entry.id   9a545eb1da05fab21bccfaa6a7c2dc12
#
_cell.length_a   1.000
_cell.length_b   1.000
_cell.length_c   1.000
_cell.angle_alpha   90.00
_cell.angle_beta   90.00
_cell.angle_gamma   90.00
#
_symmetry.space_group_name_H-M   'P 1'
#
loop_
_entity.id
_entity.type
_entity.pdbx_description
1 polymer ?
#
loop_
_entity_poly.entity_id
_entity_poly.type
_entity_poly.pdbx_seq_one_letter_code
_entity_poly.pdbx_strand_id
1 'polypeptide(L)'
;MVAGLGKEANLRGKVGLSLVEVVRIALRAMAANPLRSALTALGVVIGVAAVVALTMVGQGTTQRITSLLEGLGTNLLTVGPAQGGRGPGGGLVRFGGPATLPLSDAYAIQEAFPGEVVGIAPVAQGNFQLKYGASNLRATVVGTWPDFARVRNAEPERGSFFTQEDVDLRRRVAVIGYGIAQDLFGGEDPLGQRLRIGGIPFTVVGVLPDKGDQGFASVNYQVFVPLSTYLQRLARLEAGEPKVNAIYVQGADRNRLKELQERLTQFLAERRGLVDPSTYDFSITNQQDALQSVNQTTLVLTLFLGGVAAISLLVGGIGIMNIMLVSVTERTREIGVRKALGARPKDILAQFLAESVVLSVGGGVLGVGLGFLMARFVGQVIGVSPVFSPLSAGIAFLFAVFVGVFFGLYPAWRAARLDPVEALRYE
;
A
#
# COMPACT_ATOMS: atom_id res chain seq x y z
N MET A 1 55.49 -44.35 -45.42
CA MET A 1 56.24 -43.39 -44.60
C MET A 1 55.87 -41.99 -45.11
N VAL A 2 54.94 -41.35 -44.53
CA VAL A 2 54.39 -39.97 -44.57
C VAL A 2 52.91 -40.05 -44.16
N ALA A 3 52.64 -40.03 -42.87
CA ALA A 3 51.32 -39.76 -42.33
C ALA A 3 51.53 -39.33 -40.85
N GLY A 4 51.80 -38.04 -40.65
CA GLY A 4 52.05 -37.56 -39.29
C GLY A 4 52.26 -36.06 -39.13
N LEU A 5 51.75 -35.22 -40.01
CA LEU A 5 51.88 -33.74 -39.95
C LEU A 5 50.53 -33.03 -40.19
N GLY A 6 49.50 -33.38 -39.47
CA GLY A 6 48.17 -32.78 -39.68
C GLY A 6 47.36 -32.50 -38.41
N LYS A 7 48.02 -32.45 -37.24
CA LYS A 7 47.30 -32.28 -35.97
C LYS A 7 47.71 -31.09 -35.08
N GLU A 8 48.68 -30.27 -35.52
CA GLU A 8 49.14 -29.10 -34.73
C GLU A 8 48.66 -27.72 -35.20
N ALA A 9 47.75 -27.64 -36.19
CA ALA A 9 47.32 -26.36 -36.76
C ALA A 9 45.97 -25.83 -36.20
N ASN A 10 45.42 -26.39 -35.12
CA ASN A 10 44.10 -25.98 -34.61
C ASN A 10 44.09 -25.43 -33.17
N LEU A 11 45.23 -24.94 -32.66
CA LEU A 11 45.35 -24.30 -31.34
C LEU A 11 45.42 -22.77 -31.39
N ARG A 12 45.15 -22.16 -32.58
CA ARG A 12 45.09 -20.67 -32.74
C ARG A 12 43.68 -20.10 -32.79
N GLY A 13 42.76 -20.52 -31.92
CA GLY A 13 41.40 -19.99 -31.99
C GLY A 13 40.61 -20.18 -30.74
N LYS A 14 40.94 -19.48 -29.67
CA LYS A 14 40.02 -18.99 -28.63
C LYS A 14 40.82 -18.56 -27.37
N VAL A 15 41.59 -17.48 -27.46
CA VAL A 15 42.00 -16.72 -26.26
C VAL A 15 40.95 -15.70 -25.97
N GLY A 16 39.71 -16.14 -25.77
CA GLY A 16 38.69 -15.36 -25.10
C GLY A 16 38.58 -15.91 -23.68
N LEU A 17 38.89 -15.10 -22.67
CA LEU A 17 38.66 -15.42 -21.29
C LEU A 17 37.23 -15.92 -21.11
N SER A 18 37.02 -17.11 -20.56
CA SER A 18 35.67 -17.62 -20.30
C SER A 18 34.99 -16.66 -19.28
N LEU A 19 33.69 -16.44 -19.38
CA LEU A 19 32.92 -15.63 -18.42
C LEU A 19 33.21 -16.05 -16.95
N VAL A 20 33.38 -17.33 -16.71
CA VAL A 20 33.72 -17.89 -15.38
C VAL A 20 35.09 -17.43 -14.90
N GLU A 21 36.10 -17.39 -15.80
CA GLU A 21 37.47 -16.93 -15.45
C GLU A 21 37.46 -15.42 -15.16
N VAL A 22 36.72 -14.63 -15.94
CA VAL A 22 36.56 -13.19 -15.74
C VAL A 22 35.93 -12.90 -14.36
N VAL A 23 34.84 -13.59 -14.01
CA VAL A 23 34.21 -13.48 -12.69
C VAL A 23 35.14 -13.89 -11.55
N ARG A 24 35.93 -14.98 -11.73
CA ARG A 24 36.89 -15.45 -10.71
C ARG A 24 38.01 -14.41 -10.49
N ILE A 25 38.50 -13.79 -11.55
CA ILE A 25 39.52 -12.74 -11.47
C ILE A 25 38.95 -11.52 -10.74
N ALA A 26 37.72 -11.09 -11.08
CA ALA A 26 37.04 -9.99 -10.42
C ALA A 26 36.85 -10.23 -8.91
N LEU A 27 36.38 -11.43 -8.51
CA LEU A 27 36.24 -11.80 -7.09
C LEU A 27 37.56 -11.80 -6.33
N ARG A 28 38.67 -12.28 -6.95
CA ARG A 28 40.01 -12.22 -6.34
C ARG A 28 40.51 -10.79 -6.17
N ALA A 29 40.26 -9.93 -7.16
CA ALA A 29 40.61 -8.51 -7.10
C ALA A 29 39.85 -7.76 -5.98
N MET A 30 38.59 -8.09 -5.77
CA MET A 30 37.81 -7.58 -4.64
C MET A 30 38.31 -8.06 -3.29
N ALA A 31 38.72 -9.33 -3.19
CA ALA A 31 39.28 -9.91 -1.96
C ALA A 31 40.66 -9.33 -1.58
N ALA A 32 41.41 -8.78 -2.54
CA ALA A 32 42.70 -8.14 -2.28
C ALA A 32 42.55 -6.79 -1.53
N ASN A 33 41.44 -6.06 -1.69
CA ASN A 33 41.17 -4.79 -1.01
C ASN A 33 39.72 -4.74 -0.47
N PRO A 34 39.41 -5.51 0.60
CA PRO A 34 38.03 -5.76 1.02
C PRO A 34 37.32 -4.50 1.53
N LEU A 35 38.01 -3.60 2.22
CA LEU A 35 37.43 -2.37 2.77
C LEU A 35 36.98 -1.41 1.65
N ARG A 36 37.81 -1.30 0.59
CA ARG A 36 37.53 -0.44 -0.57
C ARG A 36 36.33 -0.98 -1.34
N SER A 37 36.32 -2.28 -1.60
CA SER A 37 35.21 -2.95 -2.30
C SER A 37 33.89 -2.88 -1.52
N ALA A 38 33.95 -3.04 -0.19
CA ALA A 38 32.78 -2.92 0.67
C ALA A 38 32.19 -1.49 0.68
N LEU A 39 33.03 -0.46 0.79
CA LEU A 39 32.57 0.93 0.76
C LEU A 39 31.92 1.34 -0.57
N THR A 40 32.45 0.79 -1.69
CA THR A 40 31.84 1.06 -3.01
C THR A 40 30.51 0.33 -3.19
N ALA A 41 30.50 -0.96 -2.83
CA ALA A 41 29.27 -1.75 -2.91
C ALA A 41 28.18 -1.20 -1.98
N LEU A 42 28.57 -0.58 -0.85
CA LEU A 42 27.63 -0.03 0.13
C LEU A 42 26.67 1.00 -0.49
N GLY A 43 27.15 1.89 -1.35
CA GLY A 43 26.29 2.86 -2.05
C GLY A 43 25.24 2.19 -2.93
N VAL A 44 25.64 1.14 -3.65
CA VAL A 44 24.71 0.34 -4.48
C VAL A 44 23.74 -0.45 -3.60
N VAL A 45 24.26 -1.09 -2.54
CA VAL A 45 23.45 -1.86 -1.57
C VAL A 45 22.38 -0.98 -0.93
N ILE A 46 22.75 0.19 -0.42
CA ILE A 46 21.79 1.11 0.21
C ILE A 46 20.74 1.59 -0.80
N GLY A 47 21.15 1.97 -2.01
CA GLY A 47 20.24 2.44 -3.05
C GLY A 47 19.20 1.38 -3.42
N VAL A 48 19.63 0.15 -3.70
CA VAL A 48 18.75 -0.97 -4.04
C VAL A 48 17.89 -1.38 -2.84
N ALA A 49 18.47 -1.45 -1.63
CA ALA A 49 17.73 -1.82 -0.43
C ALA A 49 16.61 -0.82 -0.12
N ALA A 50 16.87 0.48 -0.28
CA ALA A 50 15.86 1.52 -0.07
C ALA A 50 14.69 1.38 -1.06
N VAL A 51 14.95 1.17 -2.36
CA VAL A 51 13.90 0.97 -3.37
C VAL A 51 13.07 -0.26 -3.04
N VAL A 52 13.72 -1.39 -2.77
CA VAL A 52 13.03 -2.67 -2.49
C VAL A 52 12.20 -2.56 -1.21
N ALA A 53 12.78 -2.07 -0.12
CA ALA A 53 12.06 -1.94 1.16
C ALA A 53 10.82 -1.07 1.02
N LEU A 54 10.96 0.06 0.35
CA LEU A 54 9.89 1.04 0.20
C LEU A 54 8.76 0.55 -0.69
N THR A 55 9.10 -0.05 -1.83
CA THR A 55 8.07 -0.60 -2.73
C THR A 55 7.31 -1.74 -2.08
N MET A 56 7.97 -2.58 -1.28
CA MET A 56 7.31 -3.67 -0.54
C MET A 56 6.35 -3.15 0.52
N VAL A 57 6.77 -2.16 1.33
CA VAL A 57 5.93 -1.57 2.37
C VAL A 57 4.77 -0.78 1.74
N GLY A 58 5.04 0.00 0.69
CA GLY A 58 4.04 0.77 -0.04
C GLY A 58 2.95 -0.12 -0.64
N GLN A 59 3.33 -1.21 -1.31
CA GLN A 59 2.37 -2.18 -1.85
C GLN A 59 1.58 -2.89 -0.75
N GLY A 60 2.23 -3.27 0.35
CA GLY A 60 1.56 -3.87 1.50
C GLY A 60 0.53 -2.93 2.13
N THR A 61 0.87 -1.64 2.23
CA THR A 61 -0.05 -0.61 2.73
C THR A 61 -1.25 -0.44 1.80
N THR A 62 -1.01 -0.33 0.49
CA THR A 62 -2.10 -0.23 -0.50
C THR A 62 -3.01 -1.45 -0.45
N GLN A 63 -2.44 -2.66 -0.38
CA GLN A 63 -3.22 -3.89 -0.30
C GLN A 63 -4.05 -3.95 0.98
N ARG A 64 -3.49 -3.54 2.12
CA ARG A 64 -4.23 -3.46 3.39
C ARG A 64 -5.40 -2.49 3.29
N ILE A 65 -5.18 -1.29 2.75
CA ILE A 65 -6.26 -0.29 2.57
C ILE A 65 -7.32 -0.81 1.60
N THR A 66 -6.92 -1.45 0.50
CA THR A 66 -7.86 -2.06 -0.46
C THR A 66 -8.72 -3.13 0.22
N SER A 67 -8.11 -4.04 0.98
CA SER A 67 -8.84 -5.08 1.71
C SER A 67 -9.80 -4.50 2.75
N LEU A 68 -9.38 -3.44 3.47
CA LEU A 68 -10.26 -2.73 4.41
C LEU A 68 -11.47 -2.12 3.70
N LEU A 69 -11.25 -1.48 2.56
CA LEU A 69 -12.33 -0.85 1.79
C LEU A 69 -13.25 -1.90 1.15
N GLU A 70 -12.72 -2.99 0.61
CA GLU A 70 -13.53 -4.10 0.08
C GLU A 70 -14.38 -4.76 1.19
N GLY A 71 -13.84 -4.85 2.39
CA GLY A 71 -14.56 -5.34 3.58
C GLY A 71 -15.73 -4.46 4.00
N LEU A 72 -15.76 -3.20 3.58
CA LEU A 72 -16.84 -2.24 3.89
C LEU A 72 -18.05 -2.31 2.94
N GLY A 73 -18.02 -3.15 1.92
CA GLY A 73 -19.07 -3.29 0.89
C GLY A 73 -18.57 -2.83 -0.47
N THR A 74 -19.18 -3.37 -1.53
CA THR A 74 -18.83 -3.05 -2.92
C THR A 74 -19.78 -1.99 -3.48
N ASN A 75 -19.30 -1.16 -4.41
CA ASN A 75 -20.10 -0.15 -5.11
C ASN A 75 -20.78 0.85 -4.16
N LEU A 76 -20.05 1.27 -3.12
CA LEU A 76 -20.60 2.07 -2.04
C LEU A 76 -20.38 3.58 -2.28
N LEU A 77 -21.47 4.34 -2.21
CA LEU A 77 -21.49 5.78 -2.03
C LEU A 77 -21.90 6.10 -0.59
N THR A 78 -21.17 7.00 0.05
CA THR A 78 -21.48 7.47 1.39
C THR A 78 -21.92 8.92 1.32
N VAL A 79 -23.19 9.18 1.59
CA VAL A 79 -23.70 10.53 1.80
C VAL A 79 -23.48 10.88 3.26
N GLY A 80 -22.70 11.89 3.50
CA GLY A 80 -22.38 12.40 4.84
C GLY A 80 -22.58 13.91 4.92
N PRO A 81 -22.57 14.49 6.12
CA PRO A 81 -22.54 15.93 6.27
C PRO A 81 -21.25 16.51 5.69
N ALA A 82 -21.32 17.70 5.09
CA ALA A 82 -20.12 18.37 4.59
C ALA A 82 -19.15 18.64 5.74
N GLN A 83 -17.93 18.15 5.62
CA GLN A 83 -16.86 18.56 6.51
C GLN A 83 -16.45 19.97 6.08
N GLY A 84 -16.46 20.91 7.01
CA GLY A 84 -16.25 22.33 6.80
C GLY A 84 -15.29 22.68 5.66
N GLY A 85 -15.79 23.37 4.64
CA GLY A 85 -15.02 23.80 3.47
C GLY A 85 -14.23 25.07 3.76
N ARG A 86 -13.27 25.39 2.90
CA ARG A 86 -12.61 26.69 2.87
C ARG A 86 -13.59 27.70 2.25
N GLY A 87 -14.05 28.67 3.02
CA GLY A 87 -14.84 29.78 2.51
C GLY A 87 -14.05 30.68 1.54
N PRO A 88 -14.73 31.56 0.78
CA PRO A 88 -14.10 32.52 -0.12
C PRO A 88 -13.31 33.56 0.68
N GLY A 89 -12.11 33.26 1.07
CA GLY A 89 -11.23 34.07 1.95
C GLY A 89 -10.23 33.23 2.73
N GLY A 90 -10.22 31.88 2.49
CA GLY A 90 -9.22 30.98 3.06
C GLY A 90 -9.45 30.58 4.53
N GLY A 91 -10.51 31.06 5.17
CA GLY A 91 -10.91 30.67 6.51
C GLY A 91 -11.66 29.33 6.51
N LEU A 92 -11.42 28.50 7.57
CA LEU A 92 -12.22 27.30 7.81
C LEU A 92 -13.66 27.71 8.16
N VAL A 93 -14.60 27.56 7.23
CA VAL A 93 -16.01 27.71 7.51
C VAL A 93 -16.49 26.43 8.16
N ARG A 94 -16.64 26.45 9.46
CA ARG A 94 -17.41 25.46 10.18
C ARG A 94 -18.89 25.75 9.89
N PHE A 95 -19.51 24.93 9.05
CA PHE A 95 -20.98 24.96 8.98
C PHE A 95 -21.49 24.57 10.37
N GLY A 96 -22.02 25.53 11.12
CA GLY A 96 -22.37 25.42 12.53
C GLY A 96 -23.68 24.66 12.82
N GLY A 97 -23.91 23.54 12.12
CA GLY A 97 -25.01 22.62 12.40
C GLY A 97 -24.49 21.28 12.96
N PRO A 98 -25.29 20.52 13.66
CA PRO A 98 -24.95 19.15 14.00
C PRO A 98 -24.64 18.41 12.68
N ALA A 99 -23.55 17.64 12.66
CA ALA A 99 -23.06 16.89 11.50
C ALA A 99 -24.01 15.71 11.15
N THR A 100 -25.23 16.03 10.73
CA THR A 100 -26.33 15.06 10.52
C THR A 100 -27.17 15.43 9.30
N LEU A 101 -27.74 14.41 8.66
CA LEU A 101 -28.60 14.50 7.50
C LEU A 101 -30.06 14.21 7.88
N PRO A 102 -31.05 14.82 7.23
CA PRO A 102 -32.46 14.43 7.39
C PRO A 102 -32.66 12.96 6.97
N LEU A 103 -33.43 12.21 7.75
CA LEU A 103 -33.77 10.83 7.38
C LEU A 103 -34.63 10.77 6.11
N SER A 104 -35.40 11.83 5.83
CA SER A 104 -36.22 11.95 4.61
C SER A 104 -35.41 11.90 3.32
N ASP A 105 -34.13 12.25 3.35
CA ASP A 105 -33.24 12.12 2.19
C ASP A 105 -33.00 10.65 1.81
N ALA A 106 -32.92 9.75 2.80
CA ALA A 106 -32.76 8.31 2.53
C ALA A 106 -33.99 7.75 1.79
N TYR A 107 -35.22 8.13 2.21
CA TYR A 107 -36.42 7.73 1.52
C TYR A 107 -36.50 8.34 0.12
N ALA A 108 -36.15 9.60 -0.03
CA ALA A 108 -36.16 10.28 -1.32
C ALA A 108 -35.20 9.68 -2.33
N ILE A 109 -34.00 9.29 -1.89
CA ILE A 109 -33.01 8.57 -2.74
C ILE A 109 -33.58 7.22 -3.18
N GLN A 110 -34.18 6.47 -2.27
CA GLN A 110 -34.76 5.16 -2.58
C GLN A 110 -35.89 5.26 -3.63
N GLU A 111 -36.68 6.30 -3.56
CA GLU A 111 -37.80 6.53 -4.48
C GLU A 111 -37.34 7.07 -5.85
N ALA A 112 -36.34 7.96 -5.86
CA ALA A 112 -35.88 8.65 -7.07
C ALA A 112 -34.99 7.83 -7.99
N PHE A 113 -34.30 6.79 -7.48
CA PHE A 113 -33.30 6.01 -8.22
C PHE A 113 -33.62 4.51 -8.28
N PRO A 114 -34.82 4.10 -8.75
CA PRO A 114 -35.20 2.68 -8.82
C PRO A 114 -34.31 1.94 -9.83
N GLY A 115 -33.72 0.80 -9.41
CA GLY A 115 -32.85 -0.04 -10.24
C GLY A 115 -31.39 0.45 -10.37
N GLU A 116 -31.08 1.69 -10.06
CA GLU A 116 -29.70 2.18 -9.99
C GLU A 116 -29.15 2.04 -8.57
N VAL A 117 -29.99 2.21 -7.56
CA VAL A 117 -29.71 1.96 -6.16
C VAL A 117 -30.31 0.60 -5.78
N VAL A 118 -29.44 -0.35 -5.42
CA VAL A 118 -29.86 -1.72 -5.04
C VAL A 118 -29.96 -1.91 -3.53
N GLY A 119 -29.44 -0.98 -2.75
CA GLY A 119 -29.54 -1.00 -1.30
C GLY A 119 -29.25 0.37 -0.70
N ILE A 120 -29.98 0.69 0.38
CA ILE A 120 -29.82 1.94 1.10
C ILE A 120 -29.85 1.70 2.61
N ALA A 121 -28.92 2.30 3.33
CA ALA A 121 -28.80 2.12 4.76
C ALA A 121 -28.48 3.45 5.46
N PRO A 122 -29.48 4.18 5.95
CA PRO A 122 -29.26 5.32 6.82
C PRO A 122 -28.72 4.85 8.17
N VAL A 123 -27.79 5.60 8.73
CA VAL A 123 -27.09 5.28 9.97
C VAL A 123 -27.17 6.43 10.95
N ALA A 124 -27.69 6.16 12.12
CA ALA A 124 -27.56 7.01 13.31
C ALA A 124 -26.69 6.26 14.34
N GLN A 125 -25.69 6.90 14.91
CA GLN A 125 -24.78 6.23 15.83
C GLN A 125 -24.45 7.06 17.07
N GLY A 126 -24.10 6.36 18.13
CA GLY A 126 -23.65 6.96 19.38
C GLY A 126 -22.94 5.96 20.26
N ASN A 127 -22.24 6.46 21.27
CA ASN A 127 -21.51 5.61 22.22
C ASN A 127 -22.36 5.37 23.48
N PHE A 128 -22.62 4.11 23.79
CA PHE A 128 -23.44 3.70 24.92
C PHE A 128 -22.70 2.69 25.80
N GLN A 129 -23.10 2.66 27.08
CA GLN A 129 -22.71 1.63 27.99
C GLN A 129 -23.52 0.37 27.70
N LEU A 130 -22.83 -0.72 27.42
CA LEU A 130 -23.38 -2.07 27.28
C LEU A 130 -23.23 -2.79 28.63
N LYS A 131 -24.22 -3.56 29.05
CA LYS A 131 -24.15 -4.37 30.27
C LYS A 131 -24.81 -5.74 30.10
N TYR A 132 -24.05 -6.78 30.42
CA TYR A 132 -24.53 -8.16 30.54
C TYR A 132 -24.02 -8.78 31.84
N GLY A 133 -24.94 -9.23 32.70
CA GLY A 133 -24.56 -9.74 34.01
C GLY A 133 -23.73 -8.73 34.82
N ALA A 134 -22.53 -9.14 35.20
CA ALA A 134 -21.55 -8.31 35.89
C ALA A 134 -20.64 -7.55 34.96
N SER A 135 -20.55 -7.96 33.67
CA SER A 135 -19.69 -7.38 32.65
C SER A 135 -20.27 -6.09 32.10
N ASN A 136 -19.41 -5.12 31.82
CA ASN A 136 -19.80 -3.89 31.14
C ASN A 136 -18.72 -3.42 30.16
N LEU A 137 -19.14 -2.81 29.04
CA LEU A 137 -18.29 -2.31 27.98
C LEU A 137 -18.90 -1.05 27.40
N ARG A 138 -18.09 -0.09 26.99
CA ARG A 138 -18.56 1.06 26.20
C ARG A 138 -18.30 0.80 24.74
N ALA A 139 -19.36 0.85 23.91
CA ALA A 139 -19.26 0.56 22.49
C ALA A 139 -20.15 1.49 21.66
N THR A 140 -19.87 1.55 20.37
CA THR A 140 -20.70 2.29 19.39
C THR A 140 -21.94 1.47 19.08
N VAL A 141 -23.11 2.09 19.26
CA VAL A 141 -24.40 1.53 18.84
C VAL A 141 -24.87 2.24 17.59
N VAL A 142 -25.20 1.46 16.60
CA VAL A 142 -25.58 1.90 15.24
C VAL A 142 -27.04 1.54 15.03
N GLY A 143 -27.90 2.55 14.88
CA GLY A 143 -29.27 2.40 14.41
C GLY A 143 -29.29 2.44 12.88
N THR A 144 -29.86 1.43 12.24
CA THR A 144 -29.88 1.35 10.77
C THR A 144 -31.05 0.55 10.23
N TRP A 145 -31.13 0.43 8.90
CA TRP A 145 -32.10 -0.42 8.19
C TRP A 145 -31.53 -1.81 7.92
N PRO A 146 -32.39 -2.81 7.62
CA PRO A 146 -31.95 -4.19 7.34
C PRO A 146 -30.97 -4.31 6.18
N ASP A 147 -31.10 -3.47 5.16
CA ASP A 147 -30.20 -3.43 4.00
C ASP A 147 -28.73 -3.20 4.37
N PHE A 148 -28.48 -2.67 5.56
CA PHE A 148 -27.11 -2.45 6.06
C PHE A 148 -26.27 -3.73 6.03
N ALA A 149 -26.86 -4.87 6.36
CA ALA A 149 -26.18 -6.17 6.35
C ALA A 149 -25.55 -6.43 4.98
N ARG A 150 -26.31 -6.22 3.91
CA ARG A 150 -25.84 -6.40 2.51
C ARG A 150 -24.94 -5.26 2.05
N VAL A 151 -25.39 -4.00 2.24
CA VAL A 151 -24.69 -2.79 1.78
C VAL A 151 -23.28 -2.68 2.38
N ARG A 152 -23.12 -3.08 3.65
CA ARG A 152 -21.86 -3.00 4.40
C ARG A 152 -21.19 -4.36 4.59
N ASN A 153 -21.66 -5.38 3.86
CA ASN A 153 -21.13 -6.75 3.98
C ASN A 153 -21.07 -7.20 5.46
N ALA A 154 -22.11 -6.86 6.26
CA ALA A 154 -22.19 -7.11 7.69
C ALA A 154 -23.22 -8.20 8.00
N GLU A 155 -23.23 -9.28 7.22
CA GLU A 155 -24.09 -10.42 7.45
C GLU A 155 -23.63 -11.20 8.69
N PRO A 156 -24.56 -11.58 9.61
CA PRO A 156 -24.24 -12.35 10.79
C PRO A 156 -23.71 -13.75 10.42
N GLU A 157 -22.68 -14.20 11.11
CA GLU A 157 -22.18 -15.59 11.06
C GLU A 157 -23.10 -16.52 11.84
N ARG A 158 -23.69 -16.02 12.94
CA ARG A 158 -24.60 -16.78 13.80
C ARG A 158 -25.88 -15.97 14.03
N GLY A 159 -27.03 -16.63 13.93
CA GLY A 159 -28.32 -15.98 14.02
C GLY A 159 -28.72 -15.29 12.71
N SER A 160 -29.43 -14.16 12.81
CA SER A 160 -29.86 -13.36 11.65
C SER A 160 -29.78 -11.87 11.92
N PHE A 161 -29.70 -11.08 10.85
CA PHE A 161 -29.89 -9.64 10.98
C PHE A 161 -31.39 -9.36 11.21
N PHE A 162 -31.73 -8.22 11.83
CA PHE A 162 -33.11 -7.82 12.02
C PHE A 162 -33.78 -7.48 10.71
N THR A 163 -35.12 -7.67 10.67
CA THR A 163 -35.95 -7.50 9.47
C THR A 163 -36.60 -6.13 9.39
N GLN A 164 -37.24 -5.82 8.25
CA GLN A 164 -38.04 -4.59 8.13
C GLN A 164 -39.21 -4.57 9.13
N GLU A 165 -39.80 -5.72 9.42
CA GLU A 165 -40.84 -5.83 10.44
C GLU A 165 -40.33 -5.42 11.85
N ASP A 166 -39.08 -5.73 12.19
CA ASP A 166 -38.47 -5.31 13.46
C ASP A 166 -38.27 -3.79 13.51
N VAL A 167 -37.97 -3.17 12.35
CA VAL A 167 -37.91 -1.70 12.22
C VAL A 167 -39.29 -1.07 12.39
N ASP A 168 -40.30 -1.59 11.72
CA ASP A 168 -41.65 -1.05 11.72
C ASP A 168 -42.32 -1.20 13.10
N LEU A 169 -42.16 -2.34 13.73
CA LEU A 169 -42.65 -2.65 15.09
C LEU A 169 -41.75 -2.11 16.20
N ARG A 170 -40.65 -1.45 15.86
CA ARG A 170 -39.68 -0.89 16.83
C ARG A 170 -39.23 -1.93 17.85
N ARG A 171 -38.98 -3.17 17.41
CA ARG A 171 -38.53 -4.26 18.28
C ARG A 171 -37.17 -3.95 18.88
N ARG A 172 -36.97 -4.37 20.13
CA ARG A 172 -35.70 -4.21 20.85
C ARG A 172 -34.80 -5.41 20.58
N VAL A 173 -34.33 -5.55 19.36
CA VAL A 173 -33.39 -6.58 18.91
C VAL A 173 -32.04 -5.94 18.61
N ALA A 174 -30.96 -6.73 18.76
CA ALA A 174 -29.62 -6.27 18.52
C ALA A 174 -28.78 -7.34 17.82
N VAL A 175 -27.96 -6.92 16.85
CA VAL A 175 -26.88 -7.72 16.28
C VAL A 175 -25.59 -7.16 16.84
N ILE A 176 -24.71 -8.03 17.34
CA ILE A 176 -23.47 -7.62 18.00
C ILE A 176 -22.25 -8.04 17.20
N GLY A 177 -21.20 -7.23 17.23
CA GLY A 177 -19.92 -7.57 16.66
C GLY A 177 -19.19 -8.66 17.46
N TYR A 178 -18.28 -9.37 16.78
CA TYR A 178 -17.51 -10.49 17.35
C TYR A 178 -16.78 -10.13 18.65
N GLY A 179 -16.07 -8.99 18.69
CA GLY A 179 -15.34 -8.55 19.87
C GLY A 179 -16.26 -8.30 21.07
N ILE A 180 -17.45 -7.74 20.84
CA ILE A 180 -18.45 -7.54 21.90
C ILE A 180 -18.97 -8.89 22.45
N ALA A 181 -19.19 -9.87 21.54
CA ALA A 181 -19.59 -11.21 21.93
C ALA A 181 -18.54 -11.88 22.84
N GLN A 182 -17.26 -11.75 22.52
CA GLN A 182 -16.17 -12.30 23.32
C GLN A 182 -16.02 -11.58 24.69
N ASP A 183 -16.00 -10.27 24.69
CA ASP A 183 -15.68 -9.47 25.89
C ASP A 183 -16.82 -9.44 26.91
N LEU A 184 -18.08 -9.43 26.46
CA LEU A 184 -19.22 -9.37 27.36
C LEU A 184 -19.76 -10.73 27.78
N PHE A 185 -19.73 -11.72 26.86
CA PHE A 185 -20.36 -13.03 27.12
C PHE A 185 -19.34 -14.11 27.51
N GLY A 186 -18.02 -13.85 27.36
CA GLY A 186 -16.98 -14.73 27.90
C GLY A 186 -17.00 -16.17 27.40
N GLY A 187 -17.59 -16.41 26.20
CA GLY A 187 -17.75 -17.74 25.60
C GLY A 187 -19.16 -18.34 25.77
N GLU A 188 -20.06 -17.71 26.54
CA GLU A 188 -21.49 -18.06 26.54
C GLU A 188 -22.12 -17.72 25.17
N ASP A 189 -23.16 -18.45 24.76
CA ASP A 189 -23.90 -18.13 23.54
C ASP A 189 -24.71 -16.84 23.70
N PRO A 190 -24.40 -15.77 22.95
CA PRO A 190 -25.11 -14.50 23.07
C PRO A 190 -26.53 -14.53 22.49
N LEU A 191 -26.86 -15.50 21.61
CA LEU A 191 -28.15 -15.53 20.91
C LEU A 191 -29.30 -15.74 21.90
N GLY A 192 -30.34 -14.91 21.78
CA GLY A 192 -31.48 -14.91 22.67
C GLY A 192 -31.26 -14.22 24.03
N GLN A 193 -30.03 -13.87 24.37
CA GLN A 193 -29.69 -13.22 25.64
C GLN A 193 -30.12 -11.75 25.64
N ARG A 194 -30.32 -11.21 26.84
CA ARG A 194 -30.71 -9.81 27.06
C ARG A 194 -29.50 -8.93 27.36
N LEU A 195 -29.12 -8.13 26.38
CA LEU A 195 -28.08 -7.10 26.49
C LEU A 195 -28.71 -5.75 26.86
N ARG A 196 -28.24 -5.09 27.90
CA ARG A 196 -28.65 -3.73 28.24
C ARG A 196 -27.80 -2.70 27.50
N ILE A 197 -28.42 -1.85 26.70
CA ILE A 197 -27.81 -0.75 25.95
C ILE A 197 -28.33 0.56 26.54
N GLY A 198 -27.47 1.37 27.15
CA GLY A 198 -27.90 2.61 27.81
C GLY A 198 -28.96 2.39 28.87
N GLY A 199 -28.98 1.22 29.54
CA GLY A 199 -29.99 0.82 30.52
C GLY A 199 -31.23 0.11 29.94
N ILE A 200 -31.45 0.16 28.62
CA ILE A 200 -32.61 -0.45 27.95
C ILE A 200 -32.26 -1.88 27.51
N PRO A 201 -33.14 -2.88 27.79
CA PRO A 201 -32.88 -4.26 27.39
C PRO A 201 -33.19 -4.50 25.93
N PHE A 202 -32.25 -5.13 25.22
CA PHE A 202 -32.35 -5.63 23.85
C PHE A 202 -32.10 -7.14 23.83
N THR A 203 -32.75 -7.86 22.93
CA THR A 203 -32.49 -9.28 22.72
C THR A 203 -31.47 -9.43 21.58
N VAL A 204 -30.39 -10.19 21.83
CA VAL A 204 -29.39 -10.46 20.80
C VAL A 204 -29.94 -11.48 19.80
N VAL A 205 -30.01 -11.12 18.51
CA VAL A 205 -30.54 -11.98 17.42
C VAL A 205 -29.49 -12.43 16.44
N GLY A 206 -28.32 -11.80 16.44
CA GLY A 206 -27.22 -12.17 15.55
C GLY A 206 -25.87 -11.75 16.09
N VAL A 207 -24.82 -12.47 15.64
CA VAL A 207 -23.42 -12.18 15.92
C VAL A 207 -22.67 -12.10 14.60
N LEU A 208 -21.94 -11.00 14.38
CA LEU A 208 -21.14 -10.80 13.17
C LEU A 208 -19.85 -11.64 13.21
N PRO A 209 -19.32 -12.03 12.05
CA PRO A 209 -18.02 -12.70 11.96
C PRO A 209 -16.87 -11.78 12.40
N ASP A 210 -15.75 -12.39 12.77
CA ASP A 210 -14.53 -11.65 13.04
C ASP A 210 -13.98 -11.04 11.71
N LYS A 211 -13.99 -9.73 11.62
CA LYS A 211 -13.43 -8.97 10.48
C LYS A 211 -12.01 -8.48 10.72
N GLY A 212 -11.36 -9.00 11.75
CA GLY A 212 -10.02 -8.60 12.15
C GLY A 212 -10.00 -7.24 12.86
N ASP A 213 -8.82 -6.85 13.32
CA ASP A 213 -8.62 -5.57 13.99
C ASP A 213 -8.48 -4.44 12.95
N GLN A 214 -9.56 -3.72 12.73
CA GLN A 214 -9.63 -2.57 11.84
C GLN A 214 -9.51 -1.23 12.62
N GLY A 215 -9.01 -1.28 13.84
CA GLY A 215 -8.89 -0.11 14.71
C GLY A 215 -10.25 0.42 15.18
N PHE A 216 -10.35 1.74 15.42
CA PHE A 216 -11.56 2.37 15.99
C PHE A 216 -12.83 2.25 15.13
N ALA A 217 -12.72 1.90 13.85
CA ALA A 217 -13.85 1.68 12.94
C ALA A 217 -14.26 0.20 12.84
N SER A 218 -13.69 -0.67 13.67
CA SER A 218 -13.93 -2.10 13.61
C SER A 218 -15.39 -2.43 13.92
N VAL A 219 -16.04 -3.11 12.98
CA VAL A 219 -17.39 -3.66 13.14
C VAL A 219 -17.45 -4.66 14.30
N ASN A 220 -16.30 -5.22 14.70
CA ASN A 220 -16.19 -6.15 15.83
C ASN A 220 -16.64 -5.55 17.18
N TYR A 221 -16.53 -4.21 17.31
CA TYR A 221 -16.92 -3.48 18.54
C TYR A 221 -18.14 -2.57 18.35
N GLN A 222 -19.03 -2.96 17.44
CA GLN A 222 -20.29 -2.24 17.20
C GLN A 222 -21.50 -3.12 17.52
N VAL A 223 -22.60 -2.46 17.89
CA VAL A 223 -23.92 -3.08 18.07
C VAL A 223 -24.88 -2.45 17.09
N PHE A 224 -25.61 -3.26 16.36
CA PHE A 224 -26.59 -2.81 15.38
C PHE A 224 -28.00 -3.05 15.91
N VAL A 225 -28.84 -2.02 15.80
CA VAL A 225 -30.25 -2.06 16.25
C VAL A 225 -31.15 -1.42 15.17
N PRO A 226 -32.45 -1.73 15.13
CA PRO A 226 -33.38 -1.06 14.23
C PRO A 226 -33.35 0.46 14.39
N LEU A 227 -33.25 1.22 13.28
CA LEU A 227 -33.11 2.67 13.30
C LEU A 227 -34.27 3.35 14.07
N SER A 228 -35.49 2.89 13.87
CA SER A 228 -36.66 3.42 14.57
C SER A 228 -36.57 3.25 16.09
N THR A 229 -36.05 2.10 16.55
CA THR A 229 -35.81 1.83 17.97
C THR A 229 -34.67 2.69 18.51
N TYR A 230 -33.59 2.87 17.74
CA TYR A 230 -32.47 3.73 18.09
C TYR A 230 -32.94 5.17 18.30
N LEU A 231 -33.62 5.74 17.29
CA LEU A 231 -34.09 7.13 17.32
C LEU A 231 -35.07 7.38 18.47
N GLN A 232 -35.96 6.42 18.76
CA GLN A 232 -36.98 6.59 19.80
C GLN A 232 -36.43 6.38 21.21
N ARG A 233 -35.47 5.48 21.41
CA ARG A 233 -35.07 4.99 22.73
C ARG A 233 -33.67 5.40 23.16
N LEU A 234 -32.74 5.51 22.22
CA LEU A 234 -31.32 5.72 22.51
C LEU A 234 -30.88 7.14 22.14
N ALA A 235 -31.33 7.67 21.01
CA ALA A 235 -31.04 9.05 20.66
C ALA A 235 -31.75 10.01 21.64
N ARG A 236 -31.05 11.09 21.99
CA ARG A 236 -31.75 12.23 22.60
C ARG A 236 -32.57 12.88 21.48
N LEU A 237 -33.90 12.78 21.58
CA LEU A 237 -34.83 13.40 20.66
C LEU A 237 -34.62 14.93 20.72
N GLU A 238 -33.94 15.48 19.74
CA GLU A 238 -34.05 16.91 19.43
C GLU A 238 -35.42 17.12 18.77
N ALA A 239 -36.07 18.22 19.10
CA ALA A 239 -37.34 18.56 18.47
C ALA A 239 -37.08 18.81 16.97
N GLY A 240 -37.79 18.08 16.08
CA GLY A 240 -37.69 18.23 14.64
C GLY A 240 -37.64 16.89 13.89
N GLU A 241 -37.26 16.96 12.63
CA GLU A 241 -37.13 15.79 11.76
C GLU A 241 -36.05 14.83 12.27
N PRO A 242 -36.26 13.50 12.22
CA PRO A 242 -35.23 12.51 12.55
C PRO A 242 -33.98 12.68 11.69
N LYS A 243 -32.83 12.67 12.34
CA LYS A 243 -31.52 12.89 11.70
C LYS A 243 -30.65 11.65 11.78
N VAL A 244 -29.81 11.46 10.76
CA VAL A 244 -28.83 10.36 10.63
C VAL A 244 -27.42 10.93 10.42
N ASN A 245 -26.41 10.17 10.78
CA ASN A 245 -25.01 10.57 10.65
C ASN A 245 -24.46 10.35 9.24
N ALA A 246 -25.02 9.33 8.53
CA ALA A 246 -24.65 9.01 7.17
C ALA A 246 -25.78 8.22 6.48
N ILE A 247 -25.79 8.23 5.15
CA ILE A 247 -26.63 7.35 4.34
C ILE A 247 -25.69 6.58 3.41
N TYR A 248 -25.65 5.27 3.56
CA TYR A 248 -24.93 4.37 2.67
C TYR A 248 -25.83 3.98 1.52
N VAL A 249 -25.32 4.17 0.29
CA VAL A 249 -26.06 3.90 -0.95
C VAL A 249 -25.24 2.93 -1.77
N GLN A 250 -25.79 1.76 -2.09
CA GLN A 250 -25.15 0.78 -2.95
C GLN A 250 -25.65 0.93 -4.38
N GLY A 251 -24.75 1.25 -5.30
CA GLY A 251 -25.06 1.30 -6.73
C GLY A 251 -25.06 -0.09 -7.37
N ALA A 252 -25.92 -0.26 -8.38
CA ALA A 252 -26.03 -1.53 -9.12
C ALA A 252 -24.79 -1.82 -9.97
N ASP A 253 -24.20 -0.81 -10.62
CA ASP A 253 -23.07 -0.95 -11.52
C ASP A 253 -21.87 -0.14 -11.05
N ARG A 254 -20.73 -0.85 -10.88
CA ARG A 254 -19.46 -0.25 -10.49
C ARG A 254 -18.95 0.83 -11.46
N ASN A 255 -19.18 0.63 -12.74
CA ASN A 255 -18.69 1.54 -13.78
C ASN A 255 -19.50 2.85 -13.85
N ARG A 256 -20.73 2.83 -13.34
CA ARG A 256 -21.64 3.98 -13.34
C ARG A 256 -21.71 4.70 -11.98
N LEU A 257 -20.89 4.29 -11.02
CA LEU A 257 -20.91 4.88 -9.67
C LEU A 257 -20.63 6.38 -9.68
N LYS A 258 -19.70 6.84 -10.53
CA LYS A 258 -19.40 8.27 -10.64
C LYS A 258 -20.58 9.06 -11.22
N GLU A 259 -21.22 8.54 -12.24
CA GLU A 259 -22.45 9.12 -12.81
C GLU A 259 -23.58 9.16 -11.76
N LEU A 260 -23.78 8.06 -11.04
CA LEU A 260 -24.74 8.01 -9.94
C LEU A 260 -24.41 9.02 -8.83
N GLN A 261 -23.15 9.18 -8.47
CA GLN A 261 -22.68 10.16 -7.49
C GLN A 261 -23.01 11.59 -7.92
N GLU A 262 -22.77 11.95 -9.18
CA GLU A 262 -23.07 13.28 -9.72
C GLU A 262 -24.58 13.54 -9.72
N ARG A 263 -25.40 12.58 -10.16
CA ARG A 263 -26.87 12.66 -10.17
C ARG A 263 -27.45 12.75 -8.77
N LEU A 264 -26.94 11.95 -7.81
CA LEU A 264 -27.35 12.04 -6.41
C LEU A 264 -26.99 13.40 -5.80
N THR A 265 -25.81 13.94 -6.16
CA THR A 265 -25.39 15.26 -5.69
C THR A 265 -26.32 16.35 -6.20
N GLN A 266 -26.65 16.32 -7.48
CA GLN A 266 -27.60 17.27 -8.07
C GLN A 266 -29.01 17.13 -7.45
N PHE A 267 -29.49 15.89 -7.32
CA PHE A 267 -30.81 15.61 -6.73
C PHE A 267 -30.93 16.14 -5.30
N LEU A 268 -29.94 15.90 -4.45
CA LEU A 268 -29.95 16.38 -3.06
C LEU A 268 -29.79 17.90 -2.99
N ALA A 269 -28.98 18.50 -3.86
CA ALA A 269 -28.82 19.95 -3.93
C ALA A 269 -30.14 20.63 -4.34
N GLU A 270 -30.83 20.16 -5.38
CA GLU A 270 -32.13 20.64 -5.83
C GLU A 270 -33.19 20.50 -4.72
N ARG A 271 -33.25 19.32 -4.08
CA ARG A 271 -34.19 19.05 -2.99
C ARG A 271 -34.02 19.99 -1.80
N ARG A 272 -32.79 20.42 -1.51
CA ARG A 272 -32.43 21.32 -0.41
C ARG A 272 -32.38 22.78 -0.82
N GLY A 273 -32.63 23.09 -2.10
CA GLY A 273 -32.58 24.47 -2.64
C GLY A 273 -31.16 25.05 -2.64
N LEU A 274 -30.14 24.22 -2.72
CA LEU A 274 -28.72 24.62 -2.72
C LEU A 274 -28.26 24.78 -4.18
N VAL A 275 -27.91 25.99 -4.59
CA VAL A 275 -27.53 26.31 -5.99
C VAL A 275 -26.01 26.31 -6.13
N ASP A 276 -25.27 26.77 -5.12
CA ASP A 276 -23.82 26.89 -5.16
C ASP A 276 -23.17 25.67 -4.49
N PRO A 277 -22.31 24.91 -5.21
CA PRO A 277 -21.60 23.76 -4.64
C PRO A 277 -20.80 24.06 -3.39
N SER A 278 -20.33 25.31 -3.22
CA SER A 278 -19.60 25.74 -2.03
C SER A 278 -20.46 25.84 -0.76
N THR A 279 -21.78 25.85 -0.92
CA THR A 279 -22.77 25.95 0.18
C THR A 279 -23.40 24.62 0.56
N TYR A 280 -23.01 23.53 -0.10
CA TYR A 280 -23.57 22.21 0.21
C TYR A 280 -23.26 21.82 1.65
N ASP A 281 -24.30 21.46 2.38
CA ASP A 281 -24.24 20.96 3.77
C ASP A 281 -24.03 19.46 3.85
N PHE A 282 -23.91 18.80 2.69
CA PHE A 282 -23.63 17.38 2.53
C PHE A 282 -22.46 17.13 1.58
N SER A 283 -21.88 15.94 1.66
CA SER A 283 -20.88 15.43 0.73
C SER A 283 -21.18 13.99 0.35
N ILE A 284 -20.94 13.64 -0.91
CA ILE A 284 -21.06 12.25 -1.36
C ILE A 284 -19.67 11.73 -1.71
N THR A 285 -19.21 10.76 -0.95
CA THR A 285 -17.90 10.15 -1.14
C THR A 285 -18.06 8.80 -1.80
N ASN A 286 -17.35 8.60 -2.91
CA ASN A 286 -17.20 7.31 -3.55
C ASN A 286 -15.99 6.58 -2.96
N GLN A 287 -16.18 5.34 -2.58
CA GLN A 287 -15.10 4.50 -2.07
C GLN A 287 -13.95 4.32 -3.09
N GLN A 288 -14.26 4.34 -4.39
CA GLN A 288 -13.25 4.28 -5.45
C GLN A 288 -12.36 5.53 -5.49
N ASP A 289 -12.91 6.71 -5.24
CA ASP A 289 -12.14 7.96 -5.19
C ASP A 289 -11.14 7.94 -4.03
N ALA A 290 -11.52 7.35 -2.90
CA ALA A 290 -10.61 7.13 -1.78
C ALA A 290 -9.45 6.20 -2.16
N LEU A 291 -9.73 5.07 -2.85
CA LEU A 291 -8.69 4.18 -3.38
C LEU A 291 -7.79 4.88 -4.39
N GLN A 292 -8.35 5.67 -5.31
CA GLN A 292 -7.57 6.45 -6.26
C GLN A 292 -6.63 7.44 -5.57
N SER A 293 -7.12 8.14 -4.55
CA SER A 293 -6.32 9.09 -3.78
C SER A 293 -5.16 8.41 -3.06
N VAL A 294 -5.39 7.24 -2.48
CA VAL A 294 -4.33 6.40 -1.85
C VAL A 294 -3.31 5.96 -2.89
N ASN A 295 -3.75 5.47 -4.05
CA ASN A 295 -2.88 5.03 -5.13
C ASN A 295 -2.03 6.19 -5.67
N GLN A 296 -2.61 7.37 -5.87
CA GLN A 296 -1.90 8.57 -6.31
C GLN A 296 -0.85 9.01 -5.27
N THR A 297 -1.23 9.04 -3.98
CA THR A 297 -0.30 9.38 -2.90
C THR A 297 0.86 8.39 -2.85
N THR A 298 0.57 7.08 -2.94
CA THR A 298 1.58 6.03 -2.97
C THR A 298 2.50 6.17 -4.19
N LEU A 299 1.96 6.50 -5.37
CA LEU A 299 2.75 6.75 -6.58
C LEU A 299 3.70 7.93 -6.39
N VAL A 300 3.20 9.07 -5.90
CA VAL A 300 4.02 10.28 -5.65
C VAL A 300 5.15 9.97 -4.66
N LEU A 301 4.86 9.29 -3.56
CA LEU A 301 5.87 8.86 -2.59
C LEU A 301 6.90 7.91 -3.21
N THR A 302 6.44 6.95 -4.02
CA THR A 302 7.33 5.99 -4.71
C THR A 302 8.26 6.70 -5.69
N LEU A 303 7.75 7.67 -6.46
CA LEU A 303 8.56 8.47 -7.38
C LEU A 303 9.57 9.35 -6.63
N PHE A 304 9.15 10.03 -5.57
CA PHE A 304 10.04 10.86 -4.76
C PHE A 304 11.18 10.05 -4.15
N LEU A 305 10.86 8.93 -3.53
CA LEU A 305 11.86 8.07 -2.89
C LEU A 305 12.69 7.28 -3.91
N GLY A 306 12.09 6.95 -5.07
CA GLY A 306 12.82 6.43 -6.21
C GLY A 306 13.87 7.42 -6.73
N GLY A 307 13.55 8.71 -6.74
CA GLY A 307 14.51 9.79 -7.04
C GLY A 307 15.67 9.84 -6.04
N VAL A 308 15.39 9.76 -4.73
CA VAL A 308 16.43 9.70 -3.69
C VAL A 308 17.32 8.47 -3.85
N ALA A 309 16.72 7.32 -4.13
CA ALA A 309 17.47 6.09 -4.37
C ALA A 309 18.31 6.15 -5.65
N ALA A 310 17.82 6.79 -6.72
CA ALA A 310 18.57 7.03 -7.94
C ALA A 310 19.82 7.90 -7.65
N ILE A 311 19.68 8.96 -6.86
CA ILE A 311 20.82 9.78 -6.42
C ILE A 311 21.83 8.92 -5.63
N SER A 312 21.36 8.08 -4.70
CA SER A 312 22.20 7.17 -3.93
C SER A 312 22.97 6.19 -4.84
N LEU A 313 22.31 5.64 -5.86
CA LEU A 313 22.91 4.76 -6.84
C LEU A 313 23.94 5.50 -7.72
N LEU A 314 23.68 6.77 -8.10
CA LEU A 314 24.63 7.61 -8.83
C LEU A 314 25.90 7.87 -7.96
N VAL A 315 25.73 8.19 -6.69
CA VAL A 315 26.86 8.37 -5.77
C VAL A 315 27.66 7.06 -5.61
N GLY A 316 26.96 5.91 -5.48
CA GLY A 316 27.58 4.59 -5.51
C GLY A 316 28.33 4.31 -6.82
N GLY A 317 27.77 4.70 -7.98
CA GLY A 317 28.39 4.59 -9.29
C GLY A 317 29.65 5.45 -9.43
N ILE A 318 29.62 6.69 -8.93
CA ILE A 318 30.82 7.55 -8.87
C ILE A 318 31.90 6.91 -7.99
N GLY A 319 31.48 6.27 -6.88
CA GLY A 319 32.36 5.47 -6.02
C GLY A 319 33.03 4.32 -6.79
N ILE A 320 32.26 3.56 -7.60
CA ILE A 320 32.77 2.52 -8.50
C ILE A 320 33.79 3.12 -9.47
N MET A 321 33.47 4.21 -10.15
CA MET A 321 34.34 4.88 -11.10
C MET A 321 35.68 5.29 -10.45
N ASN A 322 35.63 5.96 -9.29
CA ASN A 322 36.82 6.44 -8.61
C ASN A 322 37.75 5.30 -8.19
N ILE A 323 37.17 4.21 -7.66
CA ILE A 323 37.97 3.04 -7.24
C ILE A 323 38.55 2.33 -8.44
N MET A 324 37.80 2.21 -9.52
CA MET A 324 38.33 1.59 -10.75
C MET A 324 39.47 2.42 -11.35
N LEU A 325 39.38 3.77 -11.31
CA LEU A 325 40.49 4.62 -11.75
C LEU A 325 41.75 4.41 -10.92
N VAL A 326 41.62 4.31 -9.58
CA VAL A 326 42.75 3.99 -8.69
C VAL A 326 43.28 2.59 -8.98
N SER A 327 42.42 1.59 -9.16
CA SER A 327 42.82 0.22 -9.54
C SER A 327 43.60 0.16 -10.86
N VAL A 328 43.18 0.95 -11.86
CA VAL A 328 43.89 1.05 -13.14
C VAL A 328 45.30 1.63 -12.93
N THR A 329 45.44 2.70 -12.14
CA THR A 329 46.78 3.29 -11.85
C THR A 329 47.66 2.36 -11.05
N GLU A 330 47.14 1.68 -10.01
CA GLU A 330 47.90 0.69 -9.23
C GLU A 330 48.37 -0.51 -10.05
N ARG A 331 47.61 -0.89 -11.10
CA ARG A 331 47.90 -2.04 -11.98
C ARG A 331 48.44 -1.63 -13.36
N THR A 332 48.93 -0.40 -13.52
CA THR A 332 49.42 0.10 -14.81
C THR A 332 50.49 -0.80 -15.40
N ARG A 333 51.47 -1.23 -14.60
CA ARG A 333 52.56 -2.14 -15.02
C ARG A 333 52.04 -3.51 -15.43
N GLU A 334 51.08 -4.08 -14.69
CA GLU A 334 50.47 -5.37 -15.02
C GLU A 334 49.72 -5.30 -16.36
N ILE A 335 48.98 -4.21 -16.61
CA ILE A 335 48.29 -3.96 -17.87
C ILE A 335 49.31 -3.85 -19.02
N GLY A 336 50.40 -3.12 -18.78
CA GLY A 336 51.51 -2.98 -19.75
C GLY A 336 52.12 -4.35 -20.13
N VAL A 337 52.41 -5.20 -19.18
CA VAL A 337 52.92 -6.57 -19.43
C VAL A 337 51.92 -7.39 -20.25
N ARG A 338 50.63 -7.39 -19.87
CA ARG A 338 49.63 -8.13 -20.66
C ARG A 338 49.54 -7.66 -22.11
N LYS A 339 49.57 -6.34 -22.35
CA LYS A 339 49.56 -5.77 -23.71
C LYS A 339 50.84 -6.09 -24.48
N ALA A 340 51.99 -6.06 -23.86
CA ALA A 340 53.27 -6.47 -24.45
C ALA A 340 53.28 -7.95 -24.87
N LEU A 341 52.56 -8.82 -24.09
CA LEU A 341 52.36 -10.23 -24.43
C LEU A 341 51.26 -10.48 -25.47
N GLY A 342 50.63 -9.42 -26.02
CA GLY A 342 49.66 -9.50 -27.12
C GLY A 342 48.18 -9.44 -26.73
N ALA A 343 47.83 -9.04 -25.49
CA ALA A 343 46.46 -8.81 -25.13
C ALA A 343 45.84 -7.65 -25.92
N ARG A 344 44.66 -7.87 -26.45
CA ARG A 344 43.94 -6.86 -27.24
C ARG A 344 43.32 -5.81 -26.31
N PRO A 345 43.15 -4.55 -26.73
CA PRO A 345 42.48 -3.52 -25.96
C PRO A 345 41.05 -3.95 -25.48
N LYS A 346 40.33 -4.75 -26.28
CA LYS A 346 39.03 -5.30 -25.96
C LYS A 346 39.08 -6.28 -24.77
N ASP A 347 40.14 -7.02 -24.60
CA ASP A 347 40.29 -8.00 -23.51
C ASP A 347 40.48 -7.27 -22.19
N ILE A 348 41.31 -6.21 -22.19
CA ILE A 348 41.51 -5.33 -21.03
C ILE A 348 40.17 -4.61 -20.65
N LEU A 349 39.49 -4.04 -21.65
CA LEU A 349 38.20 -3.38 -21.45
C LEU A 349 37.18 -4.34 -20.82
N ALA A 350 37.06 -5.55 -21.38
CA ALA A 350 36.11 -6.55 -20.90
C ALA A 350 36.44 -6.99 -19.46
N GLN A 351 37.73 -7.12 -19.12
CA GLN A 351 38.14 -7.48 -17.77
C GLN A 351 37.72 -6.42 -16.74
N PHE A 352 38.06 -5.14 -16.95
CA PHE A 352 37.76 -4.07 -16.01
C PHE A 352 36.24 -3.77 -15.95
N LEU A 353 35.55 -3.87 -17.09
CA LEU A 353 34.10 -3.74 -17.12
C LEU A 353 33.42 -4.86 -16.33
N ALA A 354 33.91 -6.09 -16.44
CA ALA A 354 33.39 -7.20 -15.66
C ALA A 354 33.63 -7.03 -14.14
N GLU A 355 34.77 -6.44 -13.72
CA GLU A 355 35.01 -6.10 -12.31
C GLU A 355 33.95 -5.14 -11.78
N SER A 356 33.58 -4.08 -12.52
CA SER A 356 32.53 -3.14 -12.12
C SER A 356 31.12 -3.78 -12.12
N VAL A 357 30.84 -4.67 -13.08
CA VAL A 357 29.57 -5.41 -13.14
C VAL A 357 29.43 -6.38 -11.95
N VAL A 358 30.49 -7.12 -11.62
CA VAL A 358 30.47 -8.02 -10.47
C VAL A 358 30.23 -7.27 -9.17
N LEU A 359 30.84 -6.08 -8.99
CA LEU A 359 30.59 -5.21 -7.84
C LEU A 359 29.12 -4.76 -7.77
N SER A 360 28.55 -4.32 -8.89
CA SER A 360 27.17 -3.84 -8.92
C SER A 360 26.15 -4.98 -8.79
N VAL A 361 26.41 -6.14 -9.39
CA VAL A 361 25.58 -7.35 -9.22
C VAL A 361 25.60 -7.82 -7.78
N GLY A 362 26.80 -7.93 -7.18
CA GLY A 362 26.95 -8.31 -5.77
C GLY A 362 26.24 -7.32 -4.83
N GLY A 363 26.45 -6.01 -5.06
CA GLY A 363 25.76 -4.94 -4.33
C GLY A 363 24.25 -4.99 -4.54
N GLY A 364 23.79 -5.24 -5.76
CA GLY A 364 22.38 -5.38 -6.10
C GLY A 364 21.70 -6.57 -5.38
N VAL A 365 22.33 -7.75 -5.40
CA VAL A 365 21.82 -8.96 -4.71
C VAL A 365 21.76 -8.74 -3.20
N LEU A 366 22.84 -8.21 -2.60
CA LEU A 366 22.86 -7.88 -1.18
C LEU A 366 21.83 -6.79 -0.85
N GLY A 367 21.66 -5.79 -1.73
CA GLY A 367 20.66 -4.73 -1.59
C GLY A 367 19.23 -5.26 -1.60
N VAL A 368 18.90 -6.18 -2.51
CA VAL A 368 17.57 -6.84 -2.53
C VAL A 368 17.34 -7.62 -1.23
N GLY A 369 18.34 -8.40 -0.77
CA GLY A 369 18.25 -9.15 0.48
C GLY A 369 18.05 -8.26 1.71
N LEU A 370 18.86 -7.21 1.84
CA LEU A 370 18.73 -6.23 2.92
C LEU A 370 17.42 -5.45 2.85
N GLY A 371 17.01 -5.04 1.66
CA GLY A 371 15.72 -4.36 1.45
C GLY A 371 14.55 -5.22 1.88
N PHE A 372 14.58 -6.52 1.58
CA PHE A 372 13.57 -7.47 2.04
C PHE A 372 13.54 -7.58 3.57
N LEU A 373 14.69 -7.70 4.21
CA LEU A 373 14.77 -7.77 5.67
C LEU A 373 14.30 -6.48 6.34
N MET A 374 14.70 -5.32 5.81
CA MET A 374 14.26 -4.01 6.28
C MET A 374 12.73 -3.84 6.11
N ALA A 375 12.17 -4.25 4.96
CA ALA A 375 10.73 -4.20 4.74
C ALA A 375 9.96 -5.04 5.76
N ARG A 376 10.45 -6.25 6.09
CA ARG A 376 9.83 -7.10 7.12
C ARG A 376 9.90 -6.47 8.51
N PHE A 377 11.05 -5.94 8.88
CA PHE A 377 11.21 -5.27 10.18
C PHE A 377 10.29 -4.05 10.31
N VAL A 378 10.32 -3.16 9.33
CA VAL A 378 9.46 -1.97 9.30
C VAL A 378 7.98 -2.37 9.28
N GLY A 379 7.62 -3.36 8.47
CA GLY A 379 6.26 -3.89 8.38
C GLY A 379 5.72 -4.40 9.72
N GLN A 380 6.55 -5.10 10.51
CA GLN A 380 6.19 -5.54 11.85
C GLN A 380 5.94 -4.38 12.82
N VAL A 381 6.77 -3.33 12.75
CA VAL A 381 6.64 -2.15 13.63
C VAL A 381 5.37 -1.36 13.31
N ILE A 382 5.03 -1.18 12.03
CA ILE A 382 3.84 -0.42 11.61
C ILE A 382 2.58 -1.28 11.43
N GLY A 383 2.66 -2.60 11.67
CA GLY A 383 1.54 -3.53 11.55
C GLY A 383 1.06 -3.73 10.10
N VAL A 384 1.95 -3.65 9.11
CA VAL A 384 1.66 -3.87 7.69
C VAL A 384 2.44 -5.08 7.20
N SER A 385 1.77 -6.00 6.50
CA SER A 385 2.44 -7.13 5.84
C SER A 385 3.08 -6.66 4.53
N PRO A 386 4.43 -6.58 4.43
CA PRO A 386 5.07 -6.13 3.20
C PRO A 386 4.88 -7.16 2.09
N VAL A 387 4.56 -6.68 0.88
CA VAL A 387 4.31 -7.53 -0.29
C VAL A 387 5.55 -7.50 -1.19
N PHE A 388 6.13 -8.67 -1.44
CA PHE A 388 7.27 -8.77 -2.35
C PHE A 388 6.82 -8.67 -3.81
N SER A 389 7.37 -7.67 -4.53
CA SER A 389 7.17 -7.49 -5.97
C SER A 389 8.41 -7.91 -6.74
N PRO A 390 8.40 -9.05 -7.43
CA PRO A 390 9.53 -9.47 -8.26
C PRO A 390 9.89 -8.45 -9.34
N LEU A 391 8.88 -7.77 -9.89
CA LEU A 391 9.07 -6.75 -10.91
C LEU A 391 9.85 -5.55 -10.37
N SER A 392 9.46 -5.03 -9.21
CA SER A 392 10.13 -3.86 -8.59
C SER A 392 11.56 -4.21 -8.17
N ALA A 393 11.77 -5.39 -7.58
CA ALA A 393 13.10 -5.88 -7.24
C ALA A 393 13.98 -6.08 -8.47
N GLY A 394 13.41 -6.61 -9.57
CA GLY A 394 14.09 -6.78 -10.84
C GLY A 394 14.50 -5.45 -11.48
N ILE A 395 13.61 -4.45 -11.48
CA ILE A 395 13.92 -3.10 -11.99
C ILE A 395 15.05 -2.46 -11.18
N ALA A 396 14.99 -2.51 -9.84
CA ALA A 396 16.04 -1.97 -8.97
C ALA A 396 17.39 -2.65 -9.21
N PHE A 397 17.38 -3.97 -9.35
CA PHE A 397 18.57 -4.76 -9.66
C PHE A 397 19.16 -4.42 -11.05
N LEU A 398 18.35 -4.37 -12.08
CA LEU A 398 18.78 -4.02 -13.45
C LEU A 398 19.34 -2.60 -13.49
N PHE A 399 18.73 -1.66 -12.77
CA PHE A 399 19.26 -0.31 -12.68
C PHE A 399 20.61 -0.26 -11.96
N ALA A 400 20.83 -1.07 -10.91
CA ALA A 400 22.13 -1.19 -10.27
C ALA A 400 23.21 -1.74 -11.23
N VAL A 401 22.87 -2.76 -12.03
CA VAL A 401 23.76 -3.30 -13.06
C VAL A 401 24.06 -2.24 -14.12
N PHE A 402 23.08 -1.50 -14.57
CA PHE A 402 23.24 -0.40 -15.53
C PHE A 402 24.21 0.66 -14.99
N VAL A 403 24.05 1.07 -13.73
CA VAL A 403 24.97 2.02 -13.06
C VAL A 403 26.39 1.48 -13.03
N GLY A 404 26.59 0.19 -12.71
CA GLY A 404 27.89 -0.45 -12.71
C GLY A 404 28.57 -0.46 -14.09
N VAL A 405 27.80 -0.77 -15.12
CA VAL A 405 28.30 -0.73 -16.53
C VAL A 405 28.65 0.69 -16.94
N PHE A 406 27.75 1.66 -16.69
CA PHE A 406 27.91 3.05 -17.09
C PHE A 406 29.15 3.70 -16.44
N PHE A 407 29.26 3.61 -15.13
CA PHE A 407 30.39 4.19 -14.40
C PHE A 407 31.68 3.39 -14.50
N GLY A 408 31.62 2.07 -14.77
CA GLY A 408 32.77 1.22 -15.04
C GLY A 408 33.36 1.39 -16.43
N LEU A 409 32.58 1.89 -17.41
CA LEU A 409 33.02 1.99 -18.80
C LEU A 409 34.18 2.95 -19.00
N TYR A 410 34.16 4.13 -18.36
CA TYR A 410 35.22 5.13 -18.49
C TYR A 410 36.59 4.63 -17.97
N PRO A 411 36.72 4.11 -16.74
CA PRO A 411 37.98 3.52 -16.24
C PRO A 411 38.48 2.34 -17.11
N ALA A 412 37.57 1.46 -17.52
CA ALA A 412 37.92 0.32 -18.36
C ALA A 412 38.44 0.75 -19.74
N TRP A 413 37.82 1.76 -20.32
CA TRP A 413 38.29 2.34 -21.60
C TRP A 413 39.67 3.01 -21.44
N ARG A 414 39.90 3.73 -20.34
CA ARG A 414 41.20 4.34 -20.03
C ARG A 414 42.32 3.27 -19.90
N ALA A 415 42.00 2.17 -19.15
CA ALA A 415 42.91 1.04 -19.04
C ALA A 415 43.25 0.39 -20.39
N ALA A 416 42.23 0.24 -21.25
CA ALA A 416 42.41 -0.34 -22.57
C ALA A 416 43.26 0.52 -23.55
N ARG A 417 43.39 1.83 -23.32
CA ARG A 417 44.17 2.76 -24.13
C ARG A 417 45.59 3.03 -23.61
N LEU A 418 46.02 2.50 -22.46
CA LEU A 418 47.37 2.68 -21.95
C LEU A 418 48.42 2.17 -22.97
N ASP A 419 49.46 2.97 -23.19
CA ASP A 419 50.60 2.56 -24.02
C ASP A 419 51.43 1.55 -23.28
N PRO A 420 51.79 0.36 -23.86
CA PRO A 420 52.59 -0.65 -23.19
C PRO A 420 53.96 -0.14 -22.77
N VAL A 421 54.59 0.73 -23.58
CA VAL A 421 55.95 1.25 -23.30
C VAL A 421 55.93 2.21 -22.12
N GLU A 422 54.93 3.14 -22.07
CA GLU A 422 54.76 4.06 -20.94
C GLU A 422 54.38 3.31 -19.68
N ALA A 423 53.46 2.32 -19.79
CA ALA A 423 53.00 1.52 -18.65
C ALA A 423 54.11 0.71 -17.98
N LEU A 424 55.13 0.26 -18.76
CA LEU A 424 56.28 -0.49 -18.19
C LEU A 424 57.34 0.45 -17.56
N ARG A 425 57.34 1.75 -17.90
CA ARG A 425 58.23 2.77 -17.30
C ARG A 425 57.68 3.41 -16.05
N TYR A 426 56.44 3.11 -15.71
CA TYR A 426 55.78 3.65 -14.51
C TYR A 426 56.35 2.93 -13.27
N GLU A 427 57.03 3.67 -12.39
CA GLU A 427 57.48 3.21 -11.08
C GLU A 427 56.38 3.26 -10.04
#